data_58178f3b3a2bab6d3041717918738201
#
_entry.id   58178f3b3a2bab6d3041717918738201
#
_cell.length_a   1.000
_cell.length_b   1.000
_cell.length_c   1.000
_cell.angle_alpha   90.00
_cell.angle_beta   90.00
_cell.angle_gamma   90.00
#
_symmetry.space_group_name_H-M   'P 1'
#
loop_
_entity.id
_entity.type
_entity.pdbx_description
1 polymer ?
#
loop_
_entity_poly.entity_id
_entity_poly.type
_entity_poly.pdbx_seq_one_letter_code
_entity_poly.pdbx_strand_id
1 'polypeptide(L)'
;GEMGRDENYLYGFSLYRTARYDDAAEYLRKACGADDALTQNASYHLADCYLRGGDKQQAMQSFAMASNAEFDSAIAEDALFNYGKLQYELGGGRFNEAIQVLNRYVAQYPSSPRVRTAKELLAAAYYNSHNYDEAYEIIASYPDPDGDLLAAKQKIAYFRGLSALEKGDTQGAGRYLAESARIGISPKY
;
A
#
# COMPACT_ATOMS: atom_id res chain seq x y z
N GLY A 1 28.08 13.41 27.92
CA GLY A 1 27.91 11.99 27.56
C GLY A 1 27.05 11.90 26.32
N GLU A 2 27.10 10.80 25.63
CA GLU A 2 26.18 10.55 24.53
C GLU A 2 24.76 10.34 25.07
N MET A 3 23.75 10.85 24.36
CA MET A 3 22.33 10.69 24.70
C MET A 3 21.92 9.23 24.57
N GLY A 4 21.20 8.72 25.56
CA GLY A 4 20.59 7.39 25.50
C GLY A 4 19.45 7.32 24.47
N ARG A 5 18.92 6.10 24.23
CA ARG A 5 17.82 5.88 23.26
C ARG A 5 16.56 6.68 23.60
N ASP A 6 16.14 6.67 24.87
CA ASP A 6 14.97 7.43 25.34
C ASP A 6 15.14 8.93 25.15
N GLU A 7 16.32 9.45 25.47
CA GLU A 7 16.66 10.87 25.30
C GLU A 7 16.67 11.26 23.82
N ASN A 8 17.24 10.41 22.95
CA ASN A 8 17.22 10.61 21.49
C ASN A 8 15.78 10.63 20.96
N TYR A 9 14.93 9.73 21.46
CA TYR A 9 13.52 9.71 21.07
C TYR A 9 12.80 11.00 21.49
N LEU A 10 12.90 11.39 22.75
CA LEU A 10 12.23 12.58 23.28
C LEU A 10 12.67 13.85 22.57
N TYR A 11 13.97 13.98 22.30
CA TYR A 11 14.51 15.13 21.60
C TYR A 11 14.11 15.12 20.12
N GLY A 12 14.23 13.98 19.43
CA GLY A 12 13.80 13.81 18.06
C GLY A 12 12.30 14.06 17.88
N PHE A 13 11.47 13.57 18.80
CA PHE A 13 10.03 13.82 18.77
C PHE A 13 9.68 15.30 19.02
N SER A 14 10.43 16.00 19.89
CA SER A 14 10.29 17.44 20.08
C SER A 14 10.60 18.22 18.79
N LEU A 15 11.66 17.84 18.09
CA LEU A 15 12.02 18.42 16.79
C LEU A 15 10.95 18.13 15.72
N TYR A 16 10.42 16.91 15.69
CA TYR A 16 9.30 16.52 14.82
C TYR A 16 8.08 17.41 15.07
N ARG A 17 7.70 17.62 16.33
CA ARG A 17 6.57 18.49 16.71
C ARG A 17 6.76 19.96 16.31
N THR A 18 7.97 20.41 16.15
CA THR A 18 8.34 21.76 15.69
C THR A 18 8.65 21.83 14.20
N ALA A 19 8.29 20.79 13.45
CA ALA A 19 8.46 20.66 11.99
C ALA A 19 9.94 20.73 11.52
N ARG A 20 10.90 20.41 12.39
CA ARG A 20 12.33 20.26 12.07
C ARG A 20 12.62 18.83 11.67
N TYR A 21 12.08 18.40 10.52
CA TYR A 21 12.01 16.98 10.15
C TYR A 21 13.38 16.36 9.88
N ASP A 22 14.30 17.08 9.24
CA ASP A 22 15.65 16.59 8.97
C ASP A 22 16.44 16.34 10.26
N ASP A 23 16.40 17.30 11.18
CA ASP A 23 17.02 17.17 12.49
C ASP A 23 16.35 16.07 13.31
N ALA A 24 15.01 16.01 13.30
CA ALA A 24 14.25 14.97 13.99
C ALA A 24 14.65 13.57 13.53
N ALA A 25 14.82 13.37 12.22
CA ALA A 25 15.20 12.09 11.64
C ALA A 25 16.54 11.58 12.18
N GLU A 26 17.53 12.47 12.40
CA GLU A 26 18.81 12.08 12.97
C GLU A 26 18.68 11.45 14.35
N TYR A 27 17.90 12.08 15.24
CA TYR A 27 17.73 11.61 16.61
C TYR A 27 16.77 10.42 16.71
N LEU A 28 15.67 10.42 15.95
CA LEU A 28 14.73 9.29 15.90
C LEU A 28 15.40 8.01 15.40
N ARG A 29 16.30 8.12 14.43
CA ARG A 29 17.08 6.97 13.95
C ARG A 29 17.97 6.38 15.05
N LYS A 30 18.58 7.20 15.90
CA LYS A 30 19.40 6.75 17.04
C LYS A 30 18.55 6.08 18.15
N ALA A 31 17.26 6.35 18.19
CA ALA A 31 16.32 5.71 19.12
C ALA A 31 15.88 4.32 18.66
N CYS A 32 15.97 4.01 17.35
CA CYS A 32 15.68 2.67 16.83
C CYS A 32 16.82 1.69 17.19
N GLY A 33 16.52 0.38 17.18
CA GLY A 33 17.58 -0.65 17.29
C GLY A 33 17.32 -1.73 18.34
N ALA A 34 16.10 -1.79 18.91
CA ALA A 34 15.65 -2.88 19.75
C ALA A 34 14.24 -3.35 19.32
N ASP A 35 13.83 -4.51 19.79
CA ASP A 35 12.47 -5.01 19.59
C ASP A 35 11.61 -4.54 20.77
N ASP A 36 11.16 -3.30 20.70
CA ASP A 36 10.38 -2.65 21.73
C ASP A 36 9.45 -1.55 21.19
N ALA A 37 8.53 -1.09 22.04
CA ALA A 37 7.58 -0.03 21.71
C ALA A 37 8.28 1.30 21.33
N LEU A 38 9.44 1.57 21.90
CA LEU A 38 10.20 2.77 21.60
C LEU A 38 10.66 2.76 20.13
N THR A 39 11.23 1.65 19.67
CA THR A 39 11.64 1.48 18.27
C THR A 39 10.45 1.57 17.32
N GLN A 40 9.30 0.99 17.67
CA GLN A 40 8.09 1.10 16.84
C GLN A 40 7.67 2.56 16.67
N ASN A 41 7.57 3.32 17.77
CA ASN A 41 7.20 4.73 17.74
C ASN A 41 8.24 5.58 17.01
N ALA A 42 9.53 5.35 17.29
CA ALA A 42 10.61 6.09 16.65
C ALA A 42 10.64 5.86 15.13
N SER A 43 10.54 4.63 14.69
CA SER A 43 10.53 4.30 13.26
C SER A 43 9.30 4.85 12.52
N TYR A 44 8.14 4.89 13.18
CA TYR A 44 6.93 5.49 12.62
C TYR A 44 7.09 7.00 12.39
N HIS A 45 7.56 7.74 13.38
CA HIS A 45 7.82 9.19 13.24
C HIS A 45 8.99 9.48 12.29
N LEU A 46 10.00 8.62 12.28
CA LEU A 46 11.11 8.70 11.34
C LEU A 46 10.62 8.57 9.89
N ALA A 47 9.69 7.64 9.64
CA ALA A 47 9.06 7.49 8.33
C ALA A 47 8.35 8.77 7.87
N ASP A 48 7.58 9.41 8.75
CA ASP A 48 6.91 10.68 8.44
C ASP A 48 7.91 11.82 8.19
N CYS A 49 9.01 11.88 8.95
CA CYS A 49 10.10 12.83 8.70
C CYS A 49 10.65 12.67 7.28
N TYR A 50 10.97 11.45 6.87
CA TYR A 50 11.47 11.17 5.52
C TYR A 50 10.44 11.49 4.42
N LEU A 51 9.15 11.21 4.63
CA LEU A 51 8.11 11.59 3.68
C LEU A 51 8.06 13.11 3.47
N ARG A 52 8.13 13.88 4.55
CA ARG A 52 8.11 15.34 4.49
C ARG A 52 9.38 15.92 3.86
N GLY A 53 10.51 15.24 4.02
CA GLY A 53 11.77 15.54 3.33
C GLY A 53 11.83 15.06 1.89
N GLY A 54 10.81 14.32 1.41
CA GLY A 54 10.75 13.80 0.03
C GLY A 54 11.51 12.49 -0.19
N ASP A 55 12.11 11.91 0.85
CA ASP A 55 12.82 10.63 0.77
C ASP A 55 11.86 9.46 0.98
N LYS A 56 11.08 9.14 -0.06
CA LYS A 56 10.11 8.05 -0.03
C LYS A 56 10.76 6.67 0.20
N GLN A 57 11.99 6.47 -0.22
CA GLN A 57 12.68 5.19 -0.05
C GLN A 57 13.00 4.91 1.42
N GLN A 58 13.55 5.89 2.12
CA GLN A 58 13.83 5.79 3.56
C GLN A 58 12.52 5.74 4.37
N ALA A 59 11.50 6.50 3.95
CA ALA A 59 10.17 6.43 4.56
C ALA A 59 9.59 5.03 4.48
N MET A 60 9.65 4.40 3.31
CA MET A 60 9.16 3.04 3.10
C MET A 60 9.85 2.02 4.02
N GLN A 61 11.17 2.09 4.16
CA GLN A 61 11.93 1.20 5.05
C GLN A 61 11.54 1.41 6.53
N SER A 62 11.35 2.66 6.93
CA SER A 62 10.97 3.00 8.30
C SER A 62 9.52 2.58 8.62
N PHE A 63 8.59 2.70 7.68
CA PHE A 63 7.23 2.15 7.82
C PHE A 63 7.24 0.62 7.87
N ALA A 64 8.07 -0.05 7.08
CA ALA A 64 8.22 -1.50 7.15
C ALA A 64 8.65 -1.94 8.55
N MET A 65 9.62 -1.24 9.16
CA MET A 65 10.07 -1.51 10.53
C MET A 65 8.93 -1.32 11.54
N ALA A 66 8.22 -0.19 11.49
CA ALA A 66 7.10 0.09 12.41
C ALA A 66 5.94 -0.90 12.25
N SER A 67 5.68 -1.38 11.03
CA SER A 67 4.58 -2.32 10.72
C SER A 67 4.83 -3.75 11.19
N ASN A 68 6.09 -4.12 11.42
CA ASN A 68 6.46 -5.46 11.88
C ASN A 68 6.45 -5.59 13.40
N ALA A 69 6.35 -4.49 14.13
CA ALA A 69 6.28 -4.47 15.59
C ALA A 69 4.81 -4.50 16.05
N GLU A 70 4.52 -5.26 17.10
CA GLU A 70 3.14 -5.51 17.58
C GLU A 70 2.83 -4.82 18.92
N PHE A 71 3.57 -3.78 19.28
CA PHE A 71 3.39 -3.08 20.57
C PHE A 71 2.22 -2.11 20.54
N ASP A 72 2.03 -1.38 19.42
CA ASP A 72 0.89 -0.48 19.18
C ASP A 72 0.24 -0.87 17.85
N SER A 73 -0.99 -1.39 17.94
CA SER A 73 -1.73 -1.89 16.77
C SER A 73 -2.16 -0.77 15.82
N ALA A 74 -2.42 0.43 16.32
CA ALA A 74 -2.80 1.57 15.48
C ALA A 74 -1.59 2.06 14.66
N ILE A 75 -0.41 2.10 15.26
CA ILE A 75 0.84 2.41 14.56
C ILE A 75 1.16 1.31 13.56
N ALA A 76 1.04 0.03 13.94
CA ALA A 76 1.30 -1.10 13.05
C ALA A 76 0.39 -1.07 11.82
N GLU A 77 -0.91 -0.79 12.00
CA GLU A 77 -1.87 -0.67 10.89
C GLU A 77 -1.51 0.47 9.94
N ASP A 78 -1.31 1.69 10.47
CA ASP A 78 -0.99 2.86 9.66
C ASP A 78 0.33 2.68 8.90
N ALA A 79 1.34 2.15 9.59
CA ALA A 79 2.63 1.86 8.99
C ALA A 79 2.54 0.82 7.88
N LEU A 80 1.76 -0.26 8.06
CA LEU A 80 1.60 -1.29 7.04
C LEU A 80 0.88 -0.77 5.79
N PHE A 81 -0.14 0.07 5.97
CA PHE A 81 -0.81 0.72 4.86
C PHE A 81 0.15 1.60 4.05
N ASN A 82 0.89 2.49 4.73
CA ASN A 82 1.84 3.38 4.09
C ASN A 82 3.00 2.61 3.43
N TYR A 83 3.46 1.53 4.06
CA TYR A 83 4.46 0.64 3.47
C TYR A 83 3.96 0.04 2.15
N GLY A 84 2.76 -0.53 2.13
CA GLY A 84 2.16 -1.10 0.91
C GLY A 84 1.96 -0.07 -0.20
N LYS A 85 1.49 1.12 0.16
CA LYS A 85 1.32 2.25 -0.77
C LYS A 85 2.65 2.68 -1.39
N LEU A 86 3.70 2.86 -0.59
CA LEU A 86 5.02 3.25 -1.07
C LEU A 86 5.68 2.15 -1.90
N GLN A 87 5.50 0.88 -1.55
CA GLN A 87 5.94 -0.24 -2.37
C GLN A 87 5.30 -0.20 -3.77
N TYR A 88 4.02 0.13 -3.86
CA TYR A 88 3.35 0.31 -5.14
C TYR A 88 3.92 1.50 -5.93
N GLU A 89 4.10 2.64 -5.27
CA GLU A 89 4.60 3.87 -5.92
C GLU A 89 6.05 3.73 -6.41
N LEU A 90 6.91 3.09 -5.63
CA LEU A 90 8.35 3.01 -5.87
C LEU A 90 8.78 1.76 -6.66
N GLY A 91 7.87 0.83 -6.89
CA GLY A 91 8.18 -0.48 -7.47
C GLY A 91 8.73 -0.46 -8.91
N GLY A 92 8.60 0.66 -9.62
CA GLY A 92 9.20 0.83 -10.95
C GLY A 92 8.74 -0.22 -11.97
N GLY A 93 7.51 -0.70 -11.87
CA GLY A 93 6.95 -1.77 -12.69
C GLY A 93 7.09 -3.18 -12.09
N ARG A 94 7.72 -3.33 -10.93
CA ARG A 94 7.79 -4.59 -10.19
C ARG A 94 6.82 -4.52 -9.01
N PHE A 95 5.71 -5.21 -9.11
CA PHE A 95 4.60 -5.07 -8.16
C PHE A 95 4.49 -6.23 -7.15
N ASN A 96 5.34 -7.25 -7.22
CA ASN A 96 5.23 -8.45 -6.37
C ASN A 96 5.29 -8.11 -4.87
N GLU A 97 6.22 -7.25 -4.45
CA GLU A 97 6.34 -6.83 -3.05
C GLU A 97 5.12 -6.01 -2.62
N ALA A 98 4.66 -5.09 -3.46
CA ALA A 98 3.44 -4.32 -3.19
C ALA A 98 2.21 -5.22 -3.01
N ILE A 99 2.06 -6.24 -3.88
CA ILE A 99 0.99 -7.23 -3.80
C ILE A 99 1.06 -8.00 -2.47
N GLN A 100 2.24 -8.46 -2.06
CA GLN A 100 2.41 -9.17 -0.80
C GLN A 100 2.03 -8.32 0.42
N VAL A 101 2.52 -7.07 0.46
CA VAL A 101 2.25 -6.14 1.58
C VAL A 101 0.78 -5.74 1.63
N LEU A 102 0.17 -5.42 0.48
CA LEU A 102 -1.23 -5.02 0.42
C LEU A 102 -2.18 -6.20 0.74
N ASN A 103 -1.87 -7.42 0.29
CA ASN A 103 -2.61 -8.62 0.70
C ASN A 103 -2.53 -8.84 2.21
N ARG A 104 -1.35 -8.69 2.79
CA ARG A 104 -1.17 -8.76 4.25
C ARG A 104 -2.05 -7.72 4.95
N TYR A 105 -2.07 -6.48 4.46
CA TYR A 105 -2.91 -5.42 5.03
C TYR A 105 -4.40 -5.78 5.00
N VAL A 106 -4.92 -6.18 3.84
CA VAL A 106 -6.34 -6.56 3.69
C VAL A 106 -6.72 -7.73 4.57
N ALA A 107 -5.81 -8.70 4.75
CA ALA A 107 -6.05 -9.87 5.61
C ALA A 107 -6.02 -9.52 7.10
N GLN A 108 -5.08 -8.69 7.54
CA GLN A 108 -4.92 -8.34 8.95
C GLN A 108 -5.95 -7.31 9.44
N TYR A 109 -6.37 -6.39 8.57
CA TYR A 109 -7.24 -5.26 8.92
C TYR A 109 -8.51 -5.18 8.05
N PRO A 110 -9.32 -6.27 7.99
CA PRO A 110 -10.47 -6.35 7.08
C PRO A 110 -11.57 -5.31 7.37
N SER A 111 -11.62 -4.79 8.60
CA SER A 111 -12.61 -3.79 9.02
C SER A 111 -12.07 -2.36 9.00
N SER A 112 -10.83 -2.15 8.53
CA SER A 112 -10.26 -0.81 8.44
C SER A 112 -11.00 0.03 7.40
N PRO A 113 -11.21 1.34 7.65
CA PRO A 113 -11.74 2.26 6.64
C PRO A 113 -10.83 2.39 5.41
N ARG A 114 -9.56 2.00 5.52
CA ARG A 114 -8.58 2.03 4.42
C ARG A 114 -8.55 0.76 3.58
N VAL A 115 -9.29 -0.30 3.97
CA VAL A 115 -9.35 -1.56 3.20
C VAL A 115 -9.74 -1.32 1.75
N ARG A 116 -10.69 -0.41 1.51
CA ARG A 116 -11.10 -0.04 0.15
C ARG A 116 -9.90 0.44 -0.67
N THR A 117 -9.17 1.44 -0.18
CA THR A 117 -8.01 1.99 -0.88
C THR A 117 -6.89 0.95 -1.06
N ALA A 118 -6.66 0.10 -0.04
CA ALA A 118 -5.70 -0.99 -0.16
C ALA A 118 -6.06 -1.98 -1.26
N LYS A 119 -7.34 -2.34 -1.38
CA LYS A 119 -7.84 -3.21 -2.47
C LYS A 119 -7.74 -2.55 -3.83
N GLU A 120 -8.00 -1.25 -3.95
CA GLU A 120 -7.81 -0.48 -5.19
C GLU A 120 -6.35 -0.53 -5.67
N LEU A 121 -5.41 -0.28 -4.76
CA LEU A 121 -3.97 -0.39 -5.05
C LEU A 121 -3.58 -1.83 -5.43
N LEU A 122 -4.13 -2.81 -4.73
CA LEU A 122 -3.88 -4.23 -4.99
C LEU A 122 -4.40 -4.65 -6.37
N ALA A 123 -5.62 -4.24 -6.73
CA ALA A 123 -6.18 -4.48 -8.06
C ALA A 123 -5.33 -3.82 -9.16
N ALA A 124 -4.86 -2.59 -8.93
CA ALA A 124 -3.97 -1.90 -9.85
C ALA A 124 -2.61 -2.62 -9.97
N ALA A 125 -2.05 -3.12 -8.87
CA ALA A 125 -0.80 -3.89 -8.88
C ALA A 125 -0.94 -5.20 -9.68
N TYR A 126 -2.02 -5.95 -9.48
CA TYR A 126 -2.30 -7.15 -10.26
C TYR A 126 -2.54 -6.82 -11.74
N TYR A 127 -3.32 -5.76 -12.03
CA TYR A 127 -3.54 -5.33 -13.41
C TYR A 127 -2.22 -4.97 -14.11
N ASN A 128 -1.37 -4.19 -13.46
CA ASN A 128 -0.08 -3.77 -14.02
C ASN A 128 0.93 -4.92 -14.15
N SER A 129 0.74 -6.01 -13.40
CA SER A 129 1.49 -7.25 -13.51
C SER A 129 0.89 -8.24 -14.54
N HIS A 130 -0.16 -7.83 -15.28
CA HIS A 130 -0.92 -8.65 -16.22
C HIS A 130 -1.65 -9.85 -15.57
N ASN A 131 -1.86 -9.81 -14.26
CA ASN A 131 -2.64 -10.80 -13.50
C ASN A 131 -4.11 -10.34 -13.45
N TYR A 132 -4.78 -10.42 -14.60
CA TYR A 132 -6.13 -9.86 -14.77
C TYR A 132 -7.21 -10.65 -14.03
N ASP A 133 -7.00 -11.95 -13.79
CA ASP A 133 -7.93 -12.79 -13.03
C ASP A 133 -8.02 -12.30 -11.57
N GLU A 134 -6.88 -12.15 -10.91
CA GLU A 134 -6.80 -11.67 -9.54
C GLU A 134 -7.29 -10.22 -9.42
N ALA A 135 -6.91 -9.36 -10.36
CA ALA A 135 -7.39 -7.98 -10.40
C ALA A 135 -8.92 -7.91 -10.50
N TYR A 136 -9.52 -8.75 -11.35
CA TYR A 136 -10.96 -8.80 -11.51
C TYR A 136 -11.66 -9.29 -10.24
N GLU A 137 -11.19 -10.36 -9.60
CA GLU A 137 -11.80 -10.91 -8.39
C GLU A 137 -11.80 -9.87 -7.24
N ILE A 138 -10.75 -9.08 -7.11
CA ILE A 138 -10.70 -8.01 -6.11
C ILE A 138 -11.75 -6.94 -6.42
N ILE A 139 -11.79 -6.43 -7.65
CA ILE A 139 -12.77 -5.40 -8.04
C ILE A 139 -14.20 -5.93 -7.95
N ALA A 140 -14.45 -7.17 -8.32
CA ALA A 140 -15.77 -7.80 -8.23
C ALA A 140 -16.25 -8.00 -6.78
N SER A 141 -15.33 -8.02 -5.81
CA SER A 141 -15.67 -8.13 -4.38
C SER A 141 -16.27 -6.87 -3.77
N TYR A 142 -16.29 -5.74 -4.48
CA TYR A 142 -16.93 -4.51 -4.01
C TYR A 142 -18.45 -4.60 -4.17
N PRO A 143 -19.22 -4.39 -3.11
CA PRO A 143 -20.68 -4.51 -3.17
C PRO A 143 -21.36 -3.37 -3.95
N ASP A 144 -20.75 -2.18 -3.94
CA ASP A 144 -21.30 -0.98 -4.57
C ASP A 144 -20.16 -0.15 -5.17
N PRO A 145 -19.70 -0.49 -6.39
CA PRO A 145 -18.62 0.22 -7.04
C PRO A 145 -19.08 1.60 -7.53
N ASP A 146 -18.33 2.65 -7.18
CA ASP A 146 -18.50 3.99 -7.74
C ASP A 146 -17.99 4.10 -9.19
N GLY A 147 -18.09 5.29 -9.79
CA GLY A 147 -17.73 5.51 -11.17
C GLY A 147 -16.28 5.14 -11.51
N ASP A 148 -15.33 5.44 -10.63
CA ASP A 148 -13.91 5.13 -10.82
C ASP A 148 -13.65 3.62 -10.73
N LEU A 149 -14.29 2.94 -9.76
CA LEU A 149 -14.23 1.49 -9.64
C LEU A 149 -14.90 0.77 -10.81
N LEU A 150 -16.03 1.30 -11.30
CA LEU A 150 -16.69 0.77 -12.49
C LEU A 150 -15.81 0.93 -13.74
N ALA A 151 -15.14 2.06 -13.92
CA ALA A 151 -14.20 2.28 -15.00
C ALA A 151 -13.00 1.31 -14.91
N ALA A 152 -12.46 1.09 -13.72
CA ALA A 152 -11.40 0.11 -13.48
C ALA A 152 -11.90 -1.32 -13.78
N LYS A 153 -13.12 -1.66 -13.34
CA LYS A 153 -13.74 -2.97 -13.61
C LYS A 153 -13.93 -3.21 -15.09
N GLN A 154 -14.42 -2.20 -15.83
CA GLN A 154 -14.56 -2.29 -17.29
C GLN A 154 -13.24 -2.63 -17.96
N LYS A 155 -12.20 -1.87 -17.65
CA LYS A 155 -10.86 -2.06 -18.21
C LYS A 155 -10.28 -3.45 -17.86
N ILE A 156 -10.38 -3.87 -16.62
CA ILE A 156 -9.89 -5.17 -16.16
C ILE A 156 -10.65 -6.32 -16.83
N ALA A 157 -11.98 -6.23 -16.91
CA ALA A 157 -12.81 -7.22 -17.61
C ALA A 157 -12.42 -7.36 -19.08
N TYR A 158 -12.16 -6.24 -19.76
CA TYR A 158 -11.68 -6.25 -21.14
C TYR A 158 -10.36 -7.02 -21.30
N PHE A 159 -9.35 -6.70 -20.52
CA PHE A 159 -8.05 -7.37 -20.60
C PHE A 159 -8.10 -8.82 -20.11
N ARG A 160 -8.94 -9.14 -19.12
CA ARG A 160 -9.23 -10.53 -18.75
C ARG A 160 -9.82 -11.31 -19.91
N GLY A 161 -10.77 -10.70 -20.64
CA GLY A 161 -11.36 -11.30 -21.82
C GLY A 161 -10.35 -11.56 -22.96
N LEU A 162 -9.45 -10.61 -23.23
CA LEU A 162 -8.37 -10.80 -24.20
C LEU A 162 -7.41 -11.92 -23.77
N SER A 163 -7.03 -11.94 -22.50
CA SER A 163 -6.17 -13.01 -21.95
C SER A 163 -6.83 -14.39 -22.03
N ALA A 164 -8.14 -14.48 -21.84
CA ALA A 164 -8.90 -15.72 -22.02
C ALA A 164 -8.88 -16.19 -23.48
N LEU A 165 -9.00 -15.28 -24.46
CA LEU A 165 -8.87 -15.61 -25.88
C LEU A 165 -7.49 -16.18 -26.20
N GLU A 166 -6.41 -15.56 -25.70
CA GLU A 166 -5.05 -16.04 -25.90
C GLU A 166 -4.83 -17.45 -25.33
N LYS A 167 -5.54 -17.79 -24.25
CA LYS A 167 -5.52 -19.12 -23.62
C LYS A 167 -6.47 -20.14 -24.29
N GLY A 168 -7.24 -19.71 -25.31
CA GLY A 168 -8.22 -20.55 -26.00
C GLY A 168 -9.56 -20.71 -25.26
N ASP A 169 -9.79 -20.00 -24.16
CA ASP A 169 -11.08 -19.96 -23.46
C ASP A 169 -12.05 -18.96 -24.12
N THR A 170 -12.67 -19.38 -25.21
CA THR A 170 -13.60 -18.54 -25.97
C THR A 170 -14.89 -18.21 -25.20
N GLN A 171 -15.33 -19.12 -24.32
CA GLN A 171 -16.54 -18.90 -23.50
C GLN A 171 -16.27 -17.87 -22.41
N GLY A 172 -15.18 -17.99 -21.68
CA GLY A 172 -14.75 -17.00 -20.68
C GLY A 172 -14.51 -15.63 -21.31
N ALA A 173 -13.82 -15.60 -22.45
CA ALA A 173 -13.58 -14.38 -23.20
C ALA A 173 -14.89 -13.67 -23.58
N GLY A 174 -15.86 -14.38 -24.15
CA GLY A 174 -17.17 -13.81 -24.52
C GLY A 174 -17.88 -13.21 -23.32
N ARG A 175 -17.84 -13.88 -22.17
CA ARG A 175 -18.47 -13.40 -20.93
C ARG A 175 -17.83 -12.09 -20.42
N TYR A 176 -16.50 -12.04 -20.33
CA TYR A 176 -15.80 -10.86 -19.80
C TYR A 176 -15.84 -9.67 -20.75
N LEU A 177 -15.71 -9.90 -22.07
CA LEU A 177 -15.83 -8.83 -23.06
C LEU A 177 -17.26 -8.26 -23.11
N ALA A 178 -18.30 -9.12 -23.00
CA ALA A 178 -19.68 -8.67 -22.90
C ALA A 178 -19.94 -7.86 -21.62
N GLU A 179 -19.32 -8.24 -20.49
CA GLU A 179 -19.43 -7.46 -19.24
C GLU A 179 -18.77 -6.09 -19.39
N SER A 180 -17.56 -6.03 -19.98
CA SER A 180 -16.88 -4.76 -20.25
C SER A 180 -17.73 -3.83 -21.12
N ALA A 181 -18.28 -4.36 -22.21
CA ALA A 181 -19.17 -3.59 -23.08
C ALA A 181 -20.43 -3.11 -22.39
N ARG A 182 -21.03 -3.91 -21.49
CA ARG A 182 -22.22 -3.55 -20.74
C ARG A 182 -21.97 -2.43 -19.70
N ILE A 183 -20.78 -2.38 -19.07
CA ILE A 183 -20.40 -1.30 -18.16
C ILE A 183 -20.35 0.03 -18.92
N GLY A 184 -19.75 0.07 -20.11
CA GLY A 184 -19.93 1.12 -21.10
C GLY A 184 -19.46 2.53 -20.67
N ILE A 185 -18.56 2.66 -19.69
CA ILE A 185 -18.04 3.97 -19.23
C ILE A 185 -17.04 4.54 -20.24
N SER A 186 -16.14 3.71 -20.74
CA SER A 186 -15.15 4.10 -21.74
C SER A 186 -15.42 3.39 -23.06
N PRO A 187 -15.50 4.13 -24.18
CA PRO A 187 -15.69 3.51 -25.50
C PRO A 187 -14.46 2.76 -26.01
N LYS A 188 -13.35 2.85 -25.29
CA LYS A 188 -12.10 2.15 -25.63
C LYS A 188 -12.14 0.67 -25.28
N TYR A 189 -12.95 0.24 -24.30
CA TYR A 189 -12.99 -1.12 -23.78
C TYR A 189 -14.32 -1.81 -23.99
#